data_5972cb38e993d6b76f28ba634a375d55
#
_entry.id   5972cb38e993d6b76f28ba634a375d55
#
_cell.length_a   1.000
_cell.length_b   1.000
_cell.length_c   1.000
_cell.angle_alpha   90.00
_cell.angle_beta   90.00
_cell.angle_gamma   90.00
#
_symmetry.space_group_name_H-M   'P 1'
#
loop_
_entity.id
_entity.type
_entity.pdbx_description
1 polymer ?
#
loop_
_entity_poly.entity_id
_entity_poly.type
_entity_poly.pdbx_seq_one_letter_code
_entity_poly.pdbx_strand_id
1 'polypeptide(L)'
;MLGETDHELVSKALGGDQKAFRRIVEAHHSMAYAVVRAILGNREDVEDVLQNVFIKIYRGLRKFRGESKLSTWIYQIARNEALNERSKPRREFEPVDDLEIPDPASTSPEAGLGDRLLRHRLEKALSHLDEEQRVALELKYMGDRSYREISETMGIPVGTVKTHIHRGKIELKRIMMRPQSLSDQKETGNL
;
A
#
# COMPACT_ATOMS: atom_id res chain seq x y z
N MET A 1 -16.76 -9.05 25.59
CA MET A 1 -15.83 -8.00 26.09
C MET A 1 -15.90 -6.87 25.08
N LEU A 2 -16.33 -5.66 25.51
CA LEU A 2 -16.27 -4.46 24.68
C LEU A 2 -14.79 -4.18 24.40
N GLY A 3 -14.41 -4.14 23.13
CA GLY A 3 -13.04 -3.85 22.72
C GLY A 3 -12.67 -2.43 23.16
N GLU A 4 -11.43 -2.25 23.58
CA GLU A 4 -10.87 -0.97 23.95
C GLU A 4 -10.95 0.01 22.77
N THR A 5 -11.42 1.21 23.02
CA THR A 5 -11.62 2.22 21.98
C THR A 5 -10.27 2.80 21.53
N ASP A 6 -10.20 3.34 20.30
CA ASP A 6 -9.01 4.05 19.79
C ASP A 6 -8.55 5.13 20.78
N HIS A 7 -9.49 5.85 21.40
CA HIS A 7 -9.17 6.92 22.35
C HIS A 7 -8.51 6.38 23.63
N GLU A 8 -8.97 5.25 24.15
CA GLU A 8 -8.36 4.61 25.34
C GLU A 8 -6.96 4.09 25.02
N LEU A 9 -6.77 3.47 23.85
CA LEU A 9 -5.46 3.00 23.40
C LEU A 9 -4.47 4.17 23.22
N VAL A 10 -4.91 5.27 22.61
CA VAL A 10 -4.09 6.48 22.46
C VAL A 10 -3.72 7.06 23.81
N SER A 11 -4.69 7.19 24.74
CA SER A 11 -4.43 7.73 26.09
C SER A 11 -3.41 6.89 26.85
N LYS A 12 -3.54 5.55 26.83
CA LYS A 12 -2.57 4.64 27.47
C LYS A 12 -1.19 4.71 26.83
N ALA A 13 -1.12 4.75 25.50
CA ALA A 13 0.16 4.88 24.80
C ALA A 13 0.86 6.20 25.12
N LEU A 14 0.11 7.30 25.25
CA LEU A 14 0.62 8.59 25.70
C LEU A 14 1.10 8.58 27.16
N GLY A 15 0.50 7.73 28.00
CA GLY A 15 0.93 7.45 29.38
C GLY A 15 2.18 6.56 29.47
N GLY A 16 2.76 6.14 28.32
CA GLY A 16 3.97 5.31 28.28
C GLY A 16 3.71 3.80 28.20
N ASP A 17 2.47 3.37 28.05
CA ASP A 17 2.14 1.96 27.88
C ASP A 17 2.53 1.48 26.46
N GLN A 18 3.68 0.81 26.39
CA GLN A 18 4.20 0.24 25.13
C GLN A 18 3.28 -0.85 24.56
N LYS A 19 2.51 -1.56 25.38
CA LYS A 19 1.58 -2.59 24.91
C LYS A 19 0.39 -1.94 24.18
N ALA A 20 -0.09 -0.80 24.67
CA ALA A 20 -1.14 -0.04 24.02
C ALA A 20 -0.68 0.47 22.64
N PHE A 21 0.55 1.00 22.52
CA PHE A 21 1.09 1.40 21.22
C PHE A 21 1.26 0.21 20.27
N ARG A 22 1.76 -0.93 20.76
CA ARG A 22 1.87 -2.16 19.94
C ARG A 22 0.51 -2.57 19.36
N ARG A 23 -0.56 -2.51 20.15
CA ARG A 23 -1.93 -2.80 19.67
C ARG A 23 -2.39 -1.83 18.60
N ILE A 24 -2.04 -0.53 18.69
CA ILE A 24 -2.30 0.44 17.64
C ILE A 24 -1.58 0.02 16.35
N VAL A 25 -0.30 -0.35 16.44
CA VAL A 25 0.49 -0.82 15.29
C VAL A 25 -0.17 -2.07 14.67
N GLU A 26 -0.45 -3.10 15.46
CA GLU A 26 -1.05 -4.36 15.00
C GLU A 26 -2.40 -4.14 14.30
N ALA A 27 -3.27 -3.27 14.87
CA ALA A 27 -4.58 -2.98 14.32
C ALA A 27 -4.54 -2.20 12.97
N HIS A 28 -3.48 -1.43 12.73
CA HIS A 28 -3.40 -0.55 11.57
C HIS A 28 -2.30 -0.93 10.56
N HIS A 29 -1.48 -1.94 10.85
CA HIS A 29 -0.34 -2.33 10.00
C HIS A 29 -0.78 -2.67 8.58
N SER A 30 -1.75 -3.58 8.42
CA SER A 30 -2.23 -4.03 7.10
C SER A 30 -2.79 -2.87 6.27
N MET A 31 -3.50 -1.95 6.90
CA MET A 31 -4.04 -0.74 6.26
C MET A 31 -2.89 0.20 5.82
N ALA A 32 -1.95 0.51 6.70
CA ALA A 32 -0.82 1.38 6.38
C ALA A 32 0.06 0.77 5.28
N TYR A 33 0.34 -0.54 5.35
CA TYR A 33 1.06 -1.27 4.30
C TYR A 33 0.34 -1.18 2.95
N ALA A 34 -0.98 -1.43 2.90
CA ALA A 34 -1.75 -1.34 1.67
C ALA A 34 -1.67 0.07 1.04
N VAL A 35 -1.71 1.13 1.86
CA VAL A 35 -1.59 2.52 1.38
C VAL A 35 -0.19 2.80 0.84
N VAL A 36 0.86 2.46 1.57
CA VAL A 36 2.25 2.67 1.15
C VAL A 36 2.52 1.92 -0.15
N ARG A 37 2.13 0.65 -0.21
CA ARG A 37 2.27 -0.18 -1.40
C ARG A 37 1.48 0.35 -2.60
N ALA A 38 0.26 0.84 -2.39
CA ALA A 38 -0.55 1.42 -3.46
C ALA A 38 0.17 2.61 -4.13
N ILE A 39 0.92 3.39 -3.36
CA ILE A 39 1.59 4.61 -3.84
C ILE A 39 2.97 4.31 -4.42
N LEU A 40 3.75 3.45 -3.78
CA LEU A 40 5.12 3.12 -4.18
C LEU A 40 5.21 1.98 -5.20
N GLY A 41 4.18 1.12 -5.29
CA GLY A 41 4.24 -0.12 -6.04
C GLY A 41 5.09 -1.18 -5.33
N ASN A 42 5.77 -2.03 -6.10
CA ASN A 42 6.63 -3.11 -5.57
C ASN A 42 8.08 -2.64 -5.40
N ARG A 43 8.27 -1.50 -4.71
CA ARG A 43 9.61 -0.97 -4.42
C ARG A 43 10.17 -1.65 -3.17
N GLU A 44 11.48 -1.85 -3.15
CA GLU A 44 12.21 -2.46 -2.01
C GLU A 44 12.11 -1.63 -0.73
N ASP A 45 11.84 -0.31 -0.86
CA ASP A 45 11.77 0.64 0.24
C ASP A 45 10.38 0.70 0.95
N VAL A 46 9.41 -0.12 0.54
CA VAL A 46 8.06 -0.16 1.16
C VAL A 46 8.14 -0.41 2.66
N GLU A 47 8.95 -1.37 3.09
CA GLU A 47 9.10 -1.70 4.52
C GLU A 47 9.77 -0.57 5.30
N ASP A 48 10.79 0.06 4.74
CA ASP A 48 11.47 1.20 5.37
C ASP A 48 10.54 2.39 5.52
N VAL A 49 9.73 2.65 4.49
CA VAL A 49 8.71 3.71 4.54
C VAL A 49 7.65 3.38 5.58
N LEU A 50 7.22 2.12 5.68
CA LEU A 50 6.26 1.68 6.68
C LEU A 50 6.80 1.87 8.11
N GLN A 51 8.07 1.54 8.36
CA GLN A 51 8.72 1.80 9.64
C GLN A 51 8.71 3.30 9.97
N ASN A 52 9.07 4.15 9.00
CA ASN A 52 9.02 5.60 9.15
C ASN A 52 7.60 6.12 9.46
N VAL A 53 6.58 5.54 8.83
CA VAL A 53 5.17 5.82 9.13
C VAL A 53 4.88 5.57 10.61
N PHE A 54 5.24 4.40 11.16
CA PHE A 54 4.97 4.10 12.57
C PHE A 54 5.81 4.92 13.54
N ILE A 55 7.04 5.29 13.20
CA ILE A 55 7.84 6.25 13.96
C ILE A 55 7.15 7.61 14.01
N LYS A 56 6.61 8.09 12.87
CA LYS A 56 5.88 9.36 12.81
C LYS A 56 4.56 9.30 13.58
N ILE A 57 3.85 8.17 13.52
CA ILE A 57 2.65 7.94 14.33
C ILE A 57 3.00 8.05 15.82
N TYR A 58 4.02 7.34 16.28
CA TYR A 58 4.45 7.37 17.69
C TYR A 58 4.78 8.79 18.15
N ARG A 59 5.61 9.52 17.39
CA ARG A 59 5.99 10.91 17.70
C ARG A 59 4.83 11.88 17.61
N GLY A 60 3.91 11.64 16.68
CA GLY A 60 2.76 12.49 16.42
C GLY A 60 1.54 12.21 17.29
N LEU A 61 1.51 11.10 18.03
CA LEU A 61 0.33 10.68 18.79
C LEU A 61 -0.17 11.73 19.78
N ARG A 62 0.75 12.54 20.36
CA ARG A 62 0.41 13.67 21.25
C ARG A 62 -0.39 14.77 20.55
N LYS A 63 -0.33 14.85 19.22
CA LYS A 63 -1.05 15.83 18.39
C LYS A 63 -2.39 15.31 17.89
N PHE A 64 -2.68 14.03 18.09
CA PHE A 64 -3.96 13.44 17.72
C PHE A 64 -5.05 13.94 18.66
N ARG A 65 -5.97 14.78 18.14
CA ARG A 65 -7.03 15.43 18.92
C ARG A 65 -8.35 14.66 18.96
N GLY A 66 -8.44 13.51 18.27
CA GLY A 66 -9.70 12.76 18.17
C GLY A 66 -10.77 13.42 17.28
N GLU A 67 -10.42 14.43 16.48
CA GLU A 67 -11.32 15.11 15.54
C GLU A 67 -11.68 14.22 14.34
N SER A 68 -10.94 13.16 14.12
CA SER A 68 -11.19 12.11 13.13
C SER A 68 -10.98 10.73 13.76
N LYS A 69 -11.36 9.65 13.05
CA LYS A 69 -10.95 8.30 13.45
C LYS A 69 -9.43 8.15 13.40
N LEU A 70 -8.88 7.36 14.31
CA LEU A 70 -7.45 7.06 14.34
C LEU A 70 -6.96 6.48 13.00
N SER A 71 -7.77 5.60 12.38
CA SER A 71 -7.48 5.04 11.06
C SER A 71 -7.34 6.11 9.96
N THR A 72 -8.18 7.15 9.97
CA THR A 72 -8.10 8.27 9.02
C THR A 72 -6.81 9.08 9.23
N TRP A 73 -6.46 9.35 10.48
CA TRP A 73 -5.24 10.08 10.80
C TRP A 73 -3.98 9.29 10.40
N ILE A 74 -3.93 7.98 10.69
CA ILE A 74 -2.84 7.09 10.29
C ILE A 74 -2.75 6.99 8.76
N TYR A 75 -3.88 6.89 8.07
CA TYR A 75 -3.93 6.91 6.61
C TYR A 75 -3.25 8.15 6.02
N GLN A 76 -3.54 9.34 6.56
CA GLN A 76 -2.94 10.59 6.08
C GLN A 76 -1.41 10.59 6.28
N ILE A 77 -0.92 10.06 7.41
CA ILE A 77 0.52 9.94 7.65
C ILE A 77 1.14 8.97 6.65
N ALA A 78 0.55 7.79 6.46
CA ALA A 78 1.06 6.76 5.53
C ALA A 78 1.07 7.28 4.09
N ARG A 79 -0.03 7.91 3.65
CA ARG A 79 -0.13 8.52 2.33
C ARG A 79 0.93 9.59 2.10
N ASN A 80 1.08 10.52 3.03
CA ASN A 80 2.04 11.62 2.91
C ASN A 80 3.48 11.09 2.89
N GLU A 81 3.81 10.08 3.71
CA GLU A 81 5.14 9.49 3.74
C GLU A 81 5.47 8.79 2.42
N ALA A 82 4.53 8.00 1.92
CA ALA A 82 4.71 7.34 0.62
C ALA A 82 4.83 8.32 -0.55
N LEU A 83 4.07 9.42 -0.55
CA LEU A 83 4.20 10.47 -1.56
C LEU A 83 5.55 11.18 -1.49
N ASN A 84 6.03 11.48 -0.28
CA ASN A 84 7.35 12.06 -0.08
C ASN A 84 8.45 11.13 -0.59
N GLU A 85 8.36 9.83 -0.31
CA GLU A 85 9.32 8.85 -0.81
C GLU A 85 9.28 8.74 -2.32
N ARG A 86 8.07 8.69 -2.92
CA ARG A 86 7.89 8.65 -4.37
C ARG A 86 8.52 9.85 -5.09
N SER A 87 8.51 11.02 -4.46
CA SER A 87 9.06 12.26 -5.03
C SER A 87 10.58 12.37 -4.94
N LYS A 88 11.24 11.52 -4.16
CA LYS A 88 12.70 11.50 -4.08
C LYS A 88 13.30 11.02 -5.40
N PRO A 89 14.39 11.64 -5.89
CA PRO A 89 15.13 11.11 -7.01
C PRO A 89 15.45 9.63 -6.72
N ARG A 90 15.11 8.76 -7.66
CA ARG A 90 15.54 7.37 -7.59
C ARG A 90 17.05 7.39 -7.46
N ARG A 91 17.62 6.77 -6.42
CA ARG A 91 19.02 6.39 -6.49
C ARG A 91 19.11 5.51 -7.73
N GLU A 92 19.74 5.99 -8.77
CA GLU A 92 20.17 5.15 -9.87
C GLU A 92 21.13 4.11 -9.28
N PHE A 93 20.54 3.02 -8.83
CA PHE A 93 21.29 1.78 -8.88
C PHE A 93 21.45 1.53 -10.36
N GLU A 94 22.70 1.59 -10.86
CA GLU A 94 23.01 0.99 -12.15
C GLU A 94 22.27 -0.34 -12.22
N PRO A 95 21.61 -0.67 -13.34
CA PRO A 95 21.00 -1.96 -13.50
C PRO A 95 22.14 -2.97 -13.30
N VAL A 96 22.21 -3.54 -12.10
CA VAL A 96 22.90 -4.80 -11.92
C VAL A 96 22.10 -5.73 -12.80
N ASP A 97 22.71 -6.14 -13.90
CA ASP A 97 22.19 -7.17 -14.79
C ASP A 97 21.41 -8.20 -13.96
N ASP A 98 20.23 -8.57 -14.46
CA ASP A 98 19.27 -9.50 -13.87
C ASP A 98 19.95 -10.71 -13.19
N LEU A 99 20.61 -10.50 -12.07
CA LEU A 99 20.94 -11.56 -11.14
C LEU A 99 19.65 -11.85 -10.39
N GLU A 100 18.96 -12.87 -10.88
CA GLU A 100 17.84 -13.52 -10.22
C GLU A 100 18.18 -13.76 -8.75
N ILE A 101 17.76 -12.84 -7.87
CA ILE A 101 17.73 -13.11 -6.43
C ILE A 101 16.50 -13.99 -6.23
N PRO A 102 16.67 -15.29 -5.90
CA PRO A 102 15.54 -16.17 -5.65
C PRO A 102 14.77 -15.60 -4.44
N ASP A 103 13.48 -15.34 -4.62
CA ASP A 103 12.56 -15.07 -3.51
C ASP A 103 12.57 -16.30 -2.58
N PRO A 104 13.01 -16.19 -1.31
CA PRO A 104 13.09 -17.33 -0.39
C PRO A 104 11.74 -18.01 -0.12
N ALA A 105 10.61 -17.42 -0.56
CA ALA A 105 9.27 -17.96 -0.38
C ALA A 105 8.76 -18.78 -1.57
N SER A 106 9.52 -18.95 -2.66
CA SER A 106 9.08 -19.74 -3.83
C SER A 106 9.52 -21.19 -3.72
N THR A 107 8.65 -22.04 -3.24
CA THR A 107 8.82 -23.49 -3.12
C THR A 107 8.50 -24.26 -4.39
N SER A 108 8.91 -23.83 -5.58
CA SER A 108 9.02 -24.71 -6.78
C SER A 108 9.51 -23.90 -7.99
N PRO A 109 10.57 -24.31 -8.69
CA PRO A 109 11.13 -23.58 -9.83
C PRO A 109 10.21 -23.50 -11.04
N GLU A 110 9.31 -24.45 -11.23
CA GLU A 110 8.44 -24.52 -12.44
C GLU A 110 7.11 -23.77 -12.27
N ALA A 111 6.57 -23.62 -11.04
CA ALA A 111 5.40 -22.78 -10.75
C ALA A 111 5.75 -21.28 -10.71
N GLY A 112 7.04 -20.93 -10.53
CA GLY A 112 7.47 -19.57 -10.27
C GLY A 112 7.45 -18.61 -11.47
N LEU A 113 7.69 -19.07 -12.70
CA LEU A 113 7.84 -18.16 -13.85
C LEU A 113 6.51 -17.54 -14.28
N GLY A 114 5.44 -18.36 -14.33
CA GLY A 114 4.10 -17.88 -14.67
C GLY A 114 3.55 -16.91 -13.64
N ASP A 115 3.77 -17.17 -12.36
CA ASP A 115 3.34 -16.32 -11.25
C ASP A 115 4.12 -15.00 -11.20
N ARG A 116 5.43 -15.03 -11.47
CA ARG A 116 6.27 -13.82 -11.56
C ARG A 116 5.81 -12.92 -12.69
N LEU A 117 5.59 -13.50 -13.89
CA LEU A 117 5.09 -12.76 -15.04
C LEU A 117 3.71 -12.16 -14.78
N LEU A 118 2.81 -12.92 -14.14
CA LEU A 118 1.49 -12.44 -13.77
C LEU A 118 1.56 -11.30 -12.74
N ARG A 119 2.40 -11.43 -11.71
CA ARG A 119 2.64 -10.35 -10.72
C ARG A 119 3.16 -9.09 -11.41
N HIS A 120 4.19 -9.20 -12.22
CA HIS A 120 4.74 -8.05 -12.95
C HIS A 120 3.69 -7.36 -13.84
N ARG A 121 2.89 -8.15 -14.56
CA ARG A 121 1.77 -7.62 -15.37
C ARG A 121 0.72 -6.92 -14.51
N LEU A 122 0.37 -7.48 -13.36
CA LEU A 122 -0.57 -6.88 -12.43
C LEU A 122 -0.02 -5.57 -11.86
N GLU A 123 1.25 -5.52 -11.46
CA GLU A 123 1.91 -4.33 -10.96
C GLU A 123 1.95 -3.22 -12.02
N LYS A 124 2.32 -3.56 -13.25
CA LYS A 124 2.26 -2.64 -14.39
C LYS A 124 0.83 -2.14 -14.64
N ALA A 125 -0.17 -3.01 -14.54
CA ALA A 125 -1.57 -2.62 -14.69
C ALA A 125 -2.03 -1.69 -13.54
N LEU A 126 -1.65 -1.99 -12.30
CA LEU A 126 -1.95 -1.14 -11.15
C LEU A 126 -1.31 0.25 -11.27
N SER A 127 -0.10 0.36 -11.83
CA SER A 127 0.57 1.66 -12.00
C SER A 127 -0.15 2.61 -12.97
N HIS A 128 -1.03 2.10 -13.84
CA HIS A 128 -1.84 2.90 -14.75
C HIS A 128 -3.15 3.43 -14.12
N LEU A 129 -3.49 2.98 -12.93
CA LEU A 129 -4.69 3.47 -12.23
C LEU A 129 -4.41 4.83 -11.58
N ASP A 130 -5.49 5.63 -11.45
CA ASP A 130 -5.45 6.80 -10.57
C ASP A 130 -5.13 6.38 -9.13
N GLU A 131 -4.46 7.26 -8.39
CA GLU A 131 -4.00 6.97 -7.02
C GLU A 131 -5.14 6.51 -6.11
N GLU A 132 -6.29 7.23 -6.15
CA GLU A 132 -7.46 6.89 -5.33
C GLU A 132 -8.07 5.52 -5.69
N GLN A 133 -8.09 5.17 -6.96
CA GLN A 133 -8.56 3.86 -7.41
C GLN A 133 -7.64 2.75 -6.92
N ARG A 134 -6.33 2.95 -7.03
CA ARG A 134 -5.32 2.01 -6.59
C ARG A 134 -5.35 1.82 -5.09
N VAL A 135 -5.37 2.92 -4.31
CA VAL A 135 -5.48 2.87 -2.85
C VAL A 135 -6.76 2.17 -2.42
N ALA A 136 -7.91 2.48 -3.02
CA ALA A 136 -9.18 1.84 -2.67
C ALA A 136 -9.16 0.33 -2.98
N LEU A 137 -8.54 -0.11 -4.07
CA LEU A 137 -8.36 -1.51 -4.41
C LEU A 137 -7.44 -2.23 -3.42
N GLU A 138 -6.28 -1.65 -3.10
CA GLU A 138 -5.33 -2.25 -2.15
C GLU A 138 -5.95 -2.36 -0.74
N LEU A 139 -6.64 -1.33 -0.26
CA LEU A 139 -7.38 -1.39 1.00
C LEU A 139 -8.45 -2.47 0.99
N LYS A 140 -9.13 -2.70 -0.14
CA LYS A 140 -10.16 -3.72 -0.26
C LYS A 140 -9.59 -5.13 -0.28
N TYR A 141 -8.52 -5.39 -1.04
CA TYR A 141 -8.04 -6.74 -1.33
C TYR A 141 -6.81 -7.15 -0.53
N MET A 142 -5.93 -6.22 -0.17
CA MET A 142 -4.75 -6.48 0.65
C MET A 142 -4.99 -6.10 2.12
N GLY A 143 -5.75 -5.03 2.36
CA GLY A 143 -6.13 -4.58 3.70
C GLY A 143 -7.37 -5.26 4.27
N ASP A 144 -8.07 -6.08 3.49
CA ASP A 144 -9.35 -6.75 3.82
C ASP A 144 -10.39 -5.82 4.47
N ARG A 145 -10.50 -4.58 3.96
CA ARG A 145 -11.41 -3.57 4.50
C ARG A 145 -12.78 -3.59 3.81
N SER A 146 -13.83 -3.38 4.59
CA SER A 146 -15.18 -3.14 4.06
C SER A 146 -15.25 -1.78 3.36
N TYR A 147 -16.21 -1.59 2.47
CA TYR A 147 -16.46 -0.29 1.82
C TYR A 147 -16.65 0.86 2.81
N ARG A 148 -17.26 0.56 3.97
CA ARG A 148 -17.49 1.54 5.03
C ARG A 148 -16.18 1.92 5.72
N GLU A 149 -15.34 0.95 6.06
CA GLU A 149 -14.03 1.20 6.66
C GLU A 149 -13.10 1.97 5.69
N ILE A 150 -13.14 1.64 4.38
CA ILE A 150 -12.40 2.38 3.35
C ILE A 150 -12.89 3.83 3.27
N SER A 151 -14.21 4.04 3.29
CA SER A 151 -14.82 5.37 3.31
C SER A 151 -14.35 6.20 4.50
N GLU A 152 -14.38 5.60 5.68
CA GLU A 152 -13.93 6.22 6.93
C GLU A 152 -12.41 6.48 6.91
N THR A 153 -11.62 5.55 6.39
CA THR A 153 -10.16 5.66 6.28
C THR A 153 -9.73 6.76 5.30
N MET A 154 -10.32 6.77 4.10
CA MET A 154 -9.97 7.74 3.06
C MET A 154 -10.65 9.10 3.27
N GLY A 155 -11.67 9.19 4.13
CA GLY A 155 -12.45 10.41 4.36
C GLY A 155 -13.35 10.80 3.18
N ILE A 156 -13.84 9.82 2.40
CA ILE A 156 -14.69 10.02 1.22
C ILE A 156 -16.00 9.23 1.33
N PRO A 157 -17.08 9.64 0.65
CA PRO A 157 -18.37 8.92 0.69
C PRO A 157 -18.26 7.47 0.22
N VAL A 158 -19.03 6.56 0.83
CA VAL A 158 -19.08 5.13 0.44
C VAL A 158 -19.40 4.94 -1.05
N GLY A 159 -20.26 5.78 -1.62
CA GLY A 159 -20.59 5.79 -3.05
C GLY A 159 -19.34 6.07 -3.91
N THR A 160 -18.50 7.00 -3.48
CA THR A 160 -17.23 7.32 -4.15
C THR A 160 -16.25 6.15 -4.07
N VAL A 161 -16.13 5.49 -2.91
CA VAL A 161 -15.30 4.27 -2.75
C VAL A 161 -15.75 3.18 -3.72
N LYS A 162 -17.07 2.91 -3.80
CA LYS A 162 -17.61 1.93 -4.75
C LYS A 162 -17.25 2.27 -6.19
N THR A 163 -17.31 3.55 -6.53
CA THR A 163 -16.97 4.03 -7.88
C THR A 163 -15.48 3.84 -8.18
N HIS A 164 -14.58 4.20 -7.24
CA HIS A 164 -13.13 4.00 -7.41
C HIS A 164 -12.80 2.52 -7.61
N ILE A 165 -13.33 1.65 -6.75
CA ILE A 165 -13.09 0.20 -6.85
C ILE A 165 -13.66 -0.35 -8.17
N HIS A 166 -14.86 0.05 -8.56
CA HIS A 166 -15.49 -0.42 -9.80
C HIS A 166 -14.70 0.01 -11.03
N ARG A 167 -14.36 1.30 -11.14
CA ARG A 167 -13.57 1.84 -12.26
C ARG A 167 -12.17 1.22 -12.32
N GLY A 168 -11.51 1.12 -11.17
CA GLY A 168 -10.19 0.48 -11.09
C GLY A 168 -10.22 -0.98 -11.56
N LYS A 169 -11.25 -1.76 -11.18
CA LYS A 169 -11.41 -3.15 -11.66
C LYS A 169 -11.64 -3.23 -13.18
N ILE A 170 -12.45 -2.34 -13.74
CA ILE A 170 -12.67 -2.29 -15.18
C ILE A 170 -11.36 -2.00 -15.91
N GLU A 171 -10.62 -1.00 -15.44
CA GLU A 171 -9.36 -0.60 -16.05
C GLU A 171 -8.29 -1.69 -15.93
N LEU A 172 -8.16 -2.33 -14.77
CA LEU A 172 -7.28 -3.49 -14.58
C LEU A 172 -7.63 -4.61 -15.56
N LYS A 173 -8.91 -4.95 -15.67
CA LYS A 173 -9.37 -5.97 -16.61
C LYS A 173 -9.01 -5.60 -18.05
N ARG A 174 -9.22 -4.34 -18.44
CA ARG A 174 -8.90 -3.84 -19.78
C ARG A 174 -7.41 -3.97 -20.10
N ILE A 175 -6.54 -3.60 -19.15
CA ILE A 175 -5.08 -3.67 -19.32
C ILE A 175 -4.61 -5.12 -19.34
N MET A 176 -5.08 -5.94 -18.42
CA MET A 176 -4.69 -7.35 -18.30
C MET A 176 -5.14 -8.21 -19.48
N MET A 177 -6.27 -7.87 -20.13
CA MET A 177 -6.79 -8.57 -21.30
C MET A 177 -6.20 -8.10 -22.64
N ARG A 178 -5.42 -7.02 -22.67
CA ARG A 178 -4.72 -6.62 -23.90
C ARG A 178 -3.71 -7.71 -24.28
N PRO A 179 -3.80 -8.25 -25.52
CA PRO A 179 -2.77 -9.14 -26.03
C PRO A 179 -1.44 -8.38 -26.01
N GLN A 180 -0.37 -9.04 -25.60
CA GLN A 180 0.98 -8.49 -25.75
C GLN A 180 1.24 -8.35 -27.25
N SER A 181 1.03 -7.18 -27.80
CA SER A 181 1.53 -6.84 -29.13
C SER A 181 3.05 -6.83 -29.06
N LEU A 182 3.73 -7.40 -30.05
CA LEU A 182 5.18 -7.53 -30.22
C LEU A 182 5.99 -6.22 -30.19
N SER A 183 5.38 -5.12 -29.74
CA SER A 183 5.99 -3.80 -29.65
C SER A 183 6.88 -3.58 -28.42
N ASP A 184 6.78 -4.43 -27.39
CA ASP A 184 7.64 -4.32 -26.20
C ASP A 184 9.03 -4.98 -26.39
N GLN A 185 9.26 -5.67 -27.53
CA GLN A 185 10.55 -6.27 -27.86
C GLN A 185 11.50 -5.34 -28.62
N LYS A 186 11.09 -4.10 -28.92
CA LYS A 186 11.95 -3.16 -29.70
C LYS A 186 12.74 -2.16 -28.87
N GLU A 187 12.57 -2.13 -27.55
CA GLU A 187 13.38 -1.24 -26.70
C GLU A 187 14.65 -1.90 -26.12
N THR A 188 14.85 -3.22 -26.34
CA THR A 188 16.07 -3.92 -25.91
C THR A 188 17.01 -4.30 -27.05
N GLY A 189 16.83 -3.69 -28.22
CA GLY A 189 17.64 -4.02 -29.40
C GLY A 189 18.17 -2.78 -30.10
N ASN A 190 19.00 -1.97 -29.44
CA ASN A 190 19.96 -1.13 -30.17
C ASN A 190 21.11 -0.70 -29.26
N LEU A 191 22.25 -1.44 -29.41
CA LEU A 191 23.64 -1.11 -29.08
C LEU A 191 23.98 -0.85 -27.63
#